data_cb5c43c34f6e0d061fa44d10d42fc7c4
#
_entry.id   cb5c43c34f6e0d061fa44d10d42fc7c4
#
_cell.length_a   1.000
_cell.length_b   1.000
_cell.length_c   1.000
_cell.angle_alpha   90.00
_cell.angle_beta   90.00
_cell.angle_gamma   90.00
#
_symmetry.space_group_name_H-M   'P 1'
#
loop_
_entity.id
_entity.type
_entity.pdbx_description
1 polymer ?
#
loop_
_entity_poly.entity_id
_entity_poly.type
_entity_poly.pdbx_seq_one_letter_code
_entity_poly.pdbx_strand_id
1 'polypeptide(L)' 'LMLYPRLSANELHICHLVKTGIPVSQIAHLLNRSTSAITVARARMHKKLTGEEGSAEKTDKIILDL' A
#
# COMPACT_ATOMS: atom_id res chain seq x y z
N LEU A 1 -2.12 -7.31 10.55
CA LEU A 1 -1.05 -6.42 10.07
C LEU A 1 -0.33 -5.67 11.18
N MET A 2 -0.32 -6.29 12.36
CA MET A 2 0.42 -5.77 13.51
C MET A 2 1.94 -5.85 13.31
N LEU A 3 2.39 -6.49 12.22
CA LEU A 3 3.80 -6.66 11.89
C LEU A 3 4.50 -5.34 11.53
N TYR A 4 3.76 -4.32 11.13
CA TYR A 4 4.32 -3.06 10.64
C TYR A 4 3.71 -1.87 11.39
N PRO A 5 4.11 -1.65 12.65
CA PRO A 5 3.52 -0.58 13.45
C PRO A 5 3.82 0.84 12.95
N ARG A 6 4.76 0.97 12.00
CA ARG A 6 5.07 2.28 11.40
C ARG A 6 4.05 2.72 10.37
N LEU A 7 3.21 1.81 9.88
CA LEU A 7 2.20 2.16 8.89
C LEU A 7 1.03 2.87 9.58
N SER A 8 0.53 3.93 8.93
CA SER A 8 -0.67 4.62 9.39
C SER A 8 -1.90 3.74 9.16
N ALA A 9 -3.04 4.13 9.76
CA ALA A 9 -4.30 3.41 9.57
C ALA A 9 -4.67 3.34 8.08
N ASN A 10 -4.49 4.44 7.32
CA ASN A 10 -4.76 4.45 5.89
C ASN A 10 -3.83 3.52 5.14
N GLU A 11 -2.55 3.49 5.51
CA GLU A 11 -1.58 2.62 4.88
C GLU A 11 -1.89 1.15 5.14
N LEU A 12 -2.28 0.82 6.37
CA LEU A 12 -2.71 -0.54 6.70
C LEU A 12 -3.95 -0.93 5.91
N HIS A 13 -4.88 0.00 5.72
CA HIS A 13 -6.08 -0.25 4.93
C HIS A 13 -5.72 -0.54 3.46
N ILE A 14 -4.81 0.27 2.88
CA ILE A 14 -4.33 0.02 1.52
C ILE A 14 -3.64 -1.35 1.43
N CYS A 15 -2.81 -1.67 2.39
CA CYS A 15 -2.12 -2.95 2.47
C CYS A 15 -3.13 -4.12 2.44
N HIS A 16 -4.17 -4.03 3.25
CA HIS A 16 -5.21 -5.04 3.29
C HIS A 16 -5.92 -5.19 1.94
N LEU A 17 -6.27 -4.06 1.31
CA LEU A 17 -6.97 -4.09 0.02
C LEU A 17 -6.08 -4.67 -1.09
N VAL A 18 -4.78 -4.34 -1.09
CA VAL A 18 -3.83 -4.92 -2.04
C VAL A 18 -3.73 -6.43 -1.83
N LYS A 19 -3.64 -6.87 -0.59
CA LYS A 19 -3.52 -8.29 -0.27
C LYS A 19 -4.74 -9.09 -0.72
N THR A 20 -5.91 -8.49 -0.71
CA THR A 20 -7.13 -9.14 -1.18
C THR A 20 -7.29 -9.14 -2.69
N GLY A 21 -6.33 -8.56 -3.43
CA GLY A 21 -6.35 -8.55 -4.88
C GLY A 21 -7.18 -7.46 -5.51
N ILE A 22 -7.55 -6.44 -4.75
CA ILE A 22 -8.35 -5.33 -5.27
C ILE A 22 -7.48 -4.40 -6.11
N PRO A 23 -7.86 -4.07 -7.36
CA PRO A 23 -7.06 -3.19 -8.22
C PRO A 23 -7.01 -1.76 -7.69
N VAL A 24 -5.92 -1.05 -8.04
CA VAL A 24 -5.65 0.32 -7.57
C VAL A 24 -6.81 1.27 -7.85
N SER A 25 -7.43 1.16 -9.03
CA SER A 25 -8.57 2.01 -9.37
C SER A 25 -9.73 1.85 -8.39
N GLN A 26 -9.99 0.63 -7.94
CA GLN A 26 -11.04 0.38 -6.95
C GLN A 26 -10.62 0.82 -5.55
N ILE A 27 -9.36 0.63 -5.20
CA ILE A 27 -8.83 1.12 -3.92
C ILE A 27 -9.01 2.63 -3.84
N ALA A 28 -8.65 3.35 -4.89
CA ALA A 28 -8.79 4.80 -4.96
C ALA A 28 -10.26 5.21 -4.78
N HIS A 29 -11.17 4.51 -5.44
CA HIS A 29 -12.59 4.77 -5.34
C HIS A 29 -13.11 4.53 -3.90
N LEU A 30 -12.74 3.40 -3.31
CA LEU A 30 -13.17 3.04 -1.96
C LEU A 30 -12.67 4.02 -0.90
N LEU A 31 -11.47 4.55 -1.09
CA LEU A 31 -10.86 5.48 -0.14
C LEU A 31 -11.14 6.95 -0.51
N ASN A 32 -11.91 7.17 -1.58
CA ASN A 32 -12.23 8.51 -2.08
C ASN A 32 -10.98 9.34 -2.35
N ARG A 33 -10.01 8.74 -3.05
CA ARG A 33 -8.74 9.36 -3.42
C ARG A 33 -8.45 9.12 -4.90
N SER A 34 -7.50 9.88 -5.45
CA SER A 34 -7.04 9.66 -6.83
C SER A 34 -6.13 8.43 -6.90
N THR A 35 -6.03 7.83 -8.08
CA THR A 35 -5.09 6.71 -8.29
C THR A 35 -3.66 7.15 -8.05
N SER A 36 -3.32 8.40 -8.42
CA SER A 36 -1.98 8.96 -8.16
C SER A 36 -1.68 9.01 -6.67
N ALA A 37 -2.66 9.41 -5.85
CA ALA A 37 -2.48 9.45 -4.39
C ALA A 37 -2.22 8.06 -3.83
N ILE A 38 -2.93 7.04 -4.32
CA ILE A 38 -2.73 5.66 -3.89
C ILE A 38 -1.35 5.16 -4.31
N THR A 39 -0.90 5.48 -5.52
CA THR A 39 0.43 5.10 -6.00
C THR A 39 1.52 5.72 -5.14
N VAL A 40 1.39 7.00 -4.80
CA VAL A 40 2.35 7.69 -3.92
C VAL A 40 2.35 7.04 -2.53
N ALA A 41 1.19 6.73 -1.98
CA ALA A 41 1.08 6.09 -0.67
C ALA A 41 1.77 4.72 -0.68
N ARG A 42 1.58 3.93 -1.74
CA ARG A 42 2.22 2.62 -1.88
C ARG A 42 3.75 2.74 -1.94
N ALA A 43 4.27 3.73 -2.65
CA ALA A 43 5.72 3.97 -2.72
C ALA A 43 6.28 4.34 -1.34
N ARG A 44 5.56 5.17 -0.58
CA ARG A 44 5.94 5.51 0.79
C ARG A 44 5.93 4.29 1.71
N MET A 45 4.95 3.41 1.54
CA MET A 45 4.87 2.16 2.30
C MET A 45 6.07 1.28 2.03
N HIS A 46 6.57 1.22 0.79
CA HIS A 46 7.76 0.46 0.46
C HIS A 46 8.95 0.89 1.33
N LYS A 47 9.16 2.19 1.45
CA LYS A 47 10.24 2.72 2.28
C LYS A 47 10.05 2.35 3.75
N LYS A 48 8.83 2.38 4.26
CA LYS A 48 8.53 1.99 5.65
C LYS A 48 8.73 0.50 5.88
N LEU A 49 8.45 -0.33 4.87
CA LEU A 49 8.56 -1.79 4.99
C LEU A 49 10.00 -2.27 4.85
N THR A 50 10.79 -1.63 4.00
CA THR A 50 12.14 -2.10 3.66
C THR A 50 13.26 -1.16 4.10
N GLY A 51 12.93 0.09 4.43
CA GLY A 51 13.93 1.14 4.71
C GLY A 51 14.54 1.74 3.45
N GLU A 52 14.15 1.27 2.27
CA GLU A 52 14.67 1.74 0.99
C GLU A 52 13.54 2.24 0.10
N GLU A 53 13.84 3.20 -0.77
CA GLU A 53 12.86 3.68 -1.71
C GLU A 53 12.61 2.63 -2.79
N GLY A 54 11.37 2.57 -3.27
CA GLY A 54 10.97 1.65 -4.30
C GLY A 54 9.68 2.05 -4.96
N SER A 55 9.27 1.29 -5.98
CA SER A 55 8.05 1.55 -6.72
C SER A 55 6.84 0.94 -6.02
N ALA A 56 5.65 1.37 -6.44
CA ALA A 56 4.41 0.79 -5.95
C ALA A 56 4.31 -0.70 -6.27
N GLU A 57 4.82 -1.13 -7.43
CA GLU A 57 4.80 -2.54 -7.79
C GLU A 57 5.63 -3.40 -6.84
N LYS A 58 6.79 -2.88 -6.40
CA LYS A 58 7.62 -3.59 -5.42
C LYS A 58 6.90 -3.70 -4.08
N THR A 59 6.17 -2.67 -3.69
CA THR A 59 5.36 -2.68 -2.47
C THR A 59 4.29 -3.75 -2.54
N ASP A 60 3.58 -3.83 -3.66
CA ASP A 60 2.54 -4.82 -3.87
C ASP A 60 3.09 -6.25 -3.74
N LYS A 61 4.27 -6.49 -4.30
CA LYS A 61 4.90 -7.79 -4.23
C LYS A 61 5.23 -8.18 -2.79
N ILE A 62 5.73 -7.23 -2.01
CA ILE A 62 6.00 -7.45 -0.59
C ILE A 62 4.70 -7.77 0.16
N ILE A 63 3.65 -6.98 -0.08
CA ILE A 63 2.37 -7.16 0.58
C ILE A 63 1.76 -8.53 0.25
N LEU A 64 1.83 -8.94 -1.01
CA LEU A 64 1.27 -10.22 -1.43
C LEU A 64 2.02 -11.41 -0.81
N ASP A 65 3.28 -11.23 -0.47
CA ASP A 65 4.09 -12.26 0.18
C ASP A 65 3.90 -12.34 1.70
N LEU A 66 3.17 -11.39 2.26
CA LEU A 66 2.83 -11.45 3.68
C LEU A 66 1.84 -12.60 3.93
#